data_a30068d111fbdbdb9003fea1cfde7caf
#
_entry.id   a30068d111fbdbdb9003fea1cfde7caf
#
_cell.length_a   1.000
_cell.length_b   1.000
_cell.length_c   1.000
_cell.angle_alpha   90.00
_cell.angle_beta   90.00
_cell.angle_gamma   90.00
#
_symmetry.space_group_name_H-M   'P 1'
#
loop_
_entity.id
_entity.type
_entity.pdbx_description
1 polymer ?
#
loop_
_entity_poly.entity_id
_entity_poly.type
_entity_poly.pdbx_seq_one_letter_code
_entity_poly.pdbx_strand_id
1 'polypeptide(L)'
;MTTILNAKEILLKYLNNYRIATMDEIKAALNTQSRMTVFRRLRKLDYISSCSHRGKYYSLKRIAKYSEYGLWIHKSVLFSKHGTLKNTLQILLDQSSKGYTASELNEILKIKVDDALLELIKNKSINRKKMSGVYVYLSNAHKCAKKQEMTRNDSIQYQDSLKMRPKILIPRRQLYLPIDDNYTSPFR
;
A
#
# COMPACT_ATOMS: atom_id res chain seq x y z
N MET A 1 13.92 -35.61 27.11
CA MET A 1 12.56 -35.90 26.57
C MET A 1 12.32 -35.00 25.37
N THR A 2 12.44 -35.54 24.17
CA THR A 2 12.20 -34.78 22.93
C THR A 2 10.68 -34.72 22.70
N THR A 3 10.06 -33.61 23.04
CA THR A 3 8.62 -33.42 22.80
C THR A 3 8.36 -33.48 21.29
N ILE A 4 7.66 -34.50 20.82
CA ILE A 4 7.23 -34.61 19.42
C ILE A 4 6.25 -33.47 19.15
N LEU A 5 6.75 -32.37 18.59
CA LEU A 5 5.94 -31.21 18.23
C LEU A 5 4.87 -31.64 17.21
N ASN A 6 3.62 -31.33 17.50
CA ASN A 6 2.53 -31.53 16.55
C ASN A 6 2.76 -30.65 15.31
N ALA A 7 2.38 -31.12 14.12
CA ALA A 7 2.51 -30.38 12.84
C ALA A 7 1.92 -28.96 12.92
N LYS A 8 0.93 -28.72 13.78
CA LYS A 8 0.38 -27.38 14.06
C LYS A 8 1.41 -26.49 14.76
N GLU A 9 2.08 -27.02 15.77
CA GLU A 9 3.10 -26.29 16.54
C GLU A 9 4.36 -25.98 15.70
N ILE A 10 4.75 -26.93 14.85
CA ILE A 10 5.85 -26.73 13.90
C ILE A 10 5.56 -25.54 12.98
N LEU A 11 4.37 -25.51 12.36
CA LEU A 11 3.97 -24.40 11.49
C LEU A 11 3.85 -23.08 12.25
N LEU A 12 3.30 -23.09 13.44
CA LEU A 12 3.18 -21.91 14.28
C LEU A 12 4.57 -21.34 14.63
N LYS A 13 5.48 -22.19 15.06
CA LYS A 13 6.86 -21.82 15.40
C LYS A 13 7.58 -21.26 14.16
N TYR A 14 7.48 -21.97 13.03
CA TYR A 14 8.11 -21.57 11.79
C TYR A 14 7.61 -20.20 11.31
N LEU A 15 6.30 -20.02 11.17
CA LEU A 15 5.71 -18.76 10.69
C LEU A 15 5.83 -17.61 11.70
N ASN A 16 5.88 -17.87 13.01
CA ASN A 16 6.19 -16.82 13.99
C ASN A 16 7.62 -16.29 13.84
N ASN A 17 8.59 -17.17 13.54
CA ASN A 17 9.99 -16.79 13.37
C ASN A 17 10.23 -16.07 12.03
N TYR A 18 9.76 -16.65 10.92
CA TYR A 18 10.05 -16.16 9.57
C TYR A 18 9.00 -15.20 9.03
N ARG A 19 7.82 -15.14 9.65
CA ARG A 19 6.62 -14.35 9.31
C ARG A 19 5.94 -14.75 8.01
N ILE A 20 6.70 -15.03 6.96
CA ILE A 20 6.22 -15.51 5.66
C ILE A 20 6.97 -16.75 5.25
N ALA A 21 6.35 -17.61 4.46
CA ALA A 21 6.97 -18.81 3.91
C ALA A 21 6.40 -19.16 2.55
N THR A 22 7.22 -19.76 1.69
CA THR A 22 6.79 -20.39 0.44
C THR A 22 6.22 -21.79 0.70
N MET A 23 5.57 -22.36 -0.33
CA MET A 23 5.05 -23.73 -0.25
C MET A 23 6.16 -24.75 0.03
N ASP A 24 7.33 -24.57 -0.59
CA ASP A 24 8.43 -25.53 -0.48
C ASP A 24 9.11 -25.46 0.90
N GLU A 25 9.26 -24.26 1.46
CA GLU A 25 9.73 -24.08 2.84
C GLU A 25 8.77 -24.71 3.86
N ILE A 26 7.45 -24.57 3.64
CA ILE A 26 6.46 -25.20 4.52
C ILE A 26 6.48 -26.71 4.40
N LYS A 27 6.63 -27.26 3.18
CA LYS A 27 6.79 -28.70 2.98
C LYS A 27 8.01 -29.24 3.70
N ALA A 28 9.15 -28.55 3.58
CA ALA A 28 10.37 -28.91 4.28
C ALA A 28 10.20 -28.89 5.80
N ALA A 29 9.59 -27.82 6.35
CA ALA A 29 9.32 -27.70 7.79
C ALA A 29 8.41 -28.81 8.34
N LEU A 30 7.45 -29.30 7.52
CA LEU A 30 6.52 -30.38 7.88
C LEU A 30 7.01 -31.77 7.51
N ASN A 31 8.19 -31.89 6.91
CA ASN A 31 8.73 -33.13 6.33
C ASN A 31 7.69 -33.87 5.46
N THR A 32 7.09 -33.15 4.49
CA THR A 32 6.07 -33.70 3.59
C THR A 32 6.24 -33.19 2.17
N GLN A 33 5.99 -34.05 1.18
CA GLN A 33 5.96 -33.61 -0.22
C GLN A 33 4.54 -33.22 -0.67
N SER A 34 3.52 -33.53 0.12
CA SER A 34 2.14 -33.33 -0.25
C SER A 34 1.67 -31.90 -0.01
N ARG A 35 1.39 -31.18 -1.12
CA ARG A 35 0.79 -29.86 -1.10
C ARG A 35 -0.60 -29.84 -0.42
N MET A 36 -1.39 -30.89 -0.61
CA MET A 36 -2.71 -31.03 0.02
C MET A 36 -2.60 -31.14 1.55
N THR A 37 -1.59 -31.86 2.04
CA THR A 37 -1.32 -31.97 3.47
C THR A 37 -0.97 -30.60 4.06
N VAL A 38 -0.15 -29.80 3.38
CA VAL A 38 0.19 -28.44 3.81
C VAL A 38 -1.08 -27.58 3.90
N PHE A 39 -1.90 -27.54 2.85
CA PHE A 39 -3.12 -26.72 2.86
C PHE A 39 -4.12 -27.16 3.94
N ARG A 40 -4.27 -28.45 4.16
CA ARG A 40 -5.13 -28.97 5.25
C ARG A 40 -4.66 -28.50 6.62
N ARG A 41 -3.35 -28.37 6.84
CA ARG A 41 -2.76 -27.83 8.09
C ARG A 41 -2.92 -26.32 8.19
N LEU A 42 -2.60 -25.58 7.10
CA LEU A 42 -2.73 -24.12 7.05
C LEU A 42 -4.17 -23.65 7.29
N ARG A 43 -5.17 -24.33 6.71
CA ARG A 43 -6.60 -24.00 6.91
C ARG A 43 -7.00 -23.98 8.38
N LYS A 44 -6.39 -24.83 9.20
CA LYS A 44 -6.65 -24.87 10.66
C LYS A 44 -6.01 -23.71 11.43
N LEU A 45 -5.23 -22.87 10.77
CA LEU A 45 -4.43 -21.81 11.39
C LEU A 45 -4.79 -20.40 10.89
N ASP A 46 -5.89 -20.23 10.16
CA ASP A 46 -6.30 -18.96 9.57
C ASP A 46 -5.14 -18.30 8.79
N TYR A 47 -4.67 -19.00 7.77
CA TYR A 47 -3.60 -18.52 6.92
C TYR A 47 -4.07 -17.47 5.91
N ILE A 48 -3.12 -16.66 5.46
CA ILE A 48 -3.27 -15.72 4.34
C ILE A 48 -2.22 -16.03 3.28
N SER A 49 -2.56 -15.78 2.01
CA SER A 49 -1.64 -15.82 0.89
C SER A 49 -1.31 -14.42 0.39
N SER A 50 -0.11 -14.23 -0.16
CA SER A 50 0.27 -12.96 -0.75
C SER A 50 -0.61 -12.61 -1.94
N CYS A 51 -0.97 -11.33 -2.09
CA CYS A 51 -1.63 -10.82 -3.30
C CYS A 51 -0.62 -10.43 -4.39
N SER A 52 0.67 -10.28 -4.04
CA SER A 52 1.79 -10.19 -4.96
C SER A 52 2.41 -11.57 -5.24
N HIS A 53 3.39 -11.61 -6.15
CA HIS A 53 4.17 -12.83 -6.46
C HIS A 53 3.30 -14.05 -6.79
N ARG A 54 2.13 -13.84 -7.41
CA ARG A 54 1.19 -14.90 -7.80
C ARG A 54 0.76 -15.81 -6.64
N GLY A 55 0.65 -15.27 -5.42
CA GLY A 55 0.22 -16.02 -4.25
C GLY A 55 1.22 -17.05 -3.71
N LYS A 56 2.51 -16.91 -4.01
CA LYS A 56 3.55 -17.89 -3.62
C LYS A 56 3.85 -17.92 -2.13
N TYR A 57 3.58 -16.84 -1.40
CA TYR A 57 3.92 -16.71 0.02
C TYR A 57 2.70 -16.85 0.90
N TYR A 58 2.90 -17.51 2.03
CA TYR A 58 1.88 -17.79 3.03
C TYR A 58 2.29 -17.20 4.37
N SER A 59 1.32 -16.74 5.14
CA SER A 59 1.50 -16.25 6.51
C SER A 59 0.24 -16.57 7.33
N LEU A 60 0.25 -16.22 8.62
CA LEU A 60 -0.93 -16.32 9.47
C LEU A 60 -1.58 -14.94 9.61
N LYS A 61 -2.90 -14.90 9.61
CA LYS A 61 -3.69 -13.67 9.77
C LYS A 61 -3.31 -12.89 11.03
N ARG A 62 -2.98 -13.58 12.11
CA ARG A 62 -2.56 -12.99 13.40
C ARG A 62 -1.19 -12.31 13.37
N ILE A 63 -0.32 -12.68 12.40
CA ILE A 63 1.03 -12.12 12.24
C ILE A 63 0.97 -10.84 11.42
N ALA A 64 0.00 -10.71 10.53
CA ALA A 64 -0.13 -9.60 9.61
C ALA A 64 -0.44 -8.30 10.38
N LYS A 65 0.39 -7.28 10.17
CA LYS A 65 0.18 -5.92 10.69
C LYS A 65 -0.33 -5.04 9.56
N TYR A 66 -1.63 -4.97 9.42
CA TYR A 66 -2.26 -4.20 8.35
C TYR A 66 -2.20 -2.70 8.61
N SER A 67 -1.90 -1.93 7.54
CA SER A 67 -2.05 -0.47 7.52
C SER A 67 -3.53 -0.06 7.47
N GLU A 68 -3.80 1.24 7.47
CA GLU A 68 -5.14 1.82 7.26
C GLU A 68 -5.80 1.36 5.95
N TYR A 69 -5.00 1.09 4.91
CA TYR A 69 -5.45 0.55 3.62
C TYR A 69 -5.71 -0.96 3.65
N GLY A 70 -5.57 -1.62 4.79
CA GLY A 70 -5.70 -3.07 4.89
C GLY A 70 -4.56 -3.84 4.21
N LEU A 71 -3.39 -3.24 4.10
CA LEU A 71 -2.20 -3.78 3.44
C LEU A 71 -1.11 -4.11 4.45
N TRP A 72 -0.44 -5.23 4.25
CA TRP A 72 0.76 -5.59 5.01
C TRP A 72 1.86 -5.98 4.05
N ILE A 73 2.99 -5.27 4.12
CA ILE A 73 4.19 -5.51 3.30
C ILE A 73 5.28 -6.07 4.20
N HIS A 74 5.83 -7.22 3.81
CA HIS A 74 6.97 -7.83 4.49
C HIS A 74 7.96 -8.38 3.46
N LYS A 75 9.23 -7.95 3.52
CA LYS A 75 10.29 -8.34 2.57
C LYS A 75 9.84 -8.22 1.10
N SER A 76 9.25 -7.08 0.73
CA SER A 76 8.69 -6.80 -0.61
C SER A 76 7.51 -7.68 -1.04
N VAL A 77 6.99 -8.51 -0.14
CA VAL A 77 5.80 -9.33 -0.39
C VAL A 77 4.58 -8.61 0.18
N LEU A 78 3.57 -8.40 -0.67
CA LEU A 78 2.34 -7.73 -0.30
C LEU A 78 1.25 -8.73 0.07
N PHE A 79 0.64 -8.52 1.22
CA PHE A 79 -0.57 -9.18 1.68
C PHE A 79 -1.69 -8.16 1.84
N SER A 80 -2.91 -8.57 1.55
CA SER A 80 -4.07 -7.71 1.68
C SER A 80 -5.15 -8.38 2.54
N LYS A 81 -5.80 -7.59 3.38
CA LYS A 81 -6.99 -7.99 4.13
C LYS A 81 -8.14 -8.36 3.17
N HIS A 82 -8.12 -7.82 1.97
CA HIS A 82 -9.13 -8.01 0.93
C HIS A 82 -8.86 -9.21 0.01
N GLY A 83 -7.79 -9.95 0.27
CA GLY A 83 -7.42 -11.17 -0.46
C GLY A 83 -6.63 -10.90 -1.74
N THR A 84 -7.26 -10.96 -2.92
CA THR A 84 -6.56 -10.81 -4.20
C THR A 84 -6.18 -9.36 -4.50
N LEU A 85 -5.17 -9.17 -5.37
CA LEU A 85 -4.77 -7.84 -5.84
C LEU A 85 -5.94 -7.10 -6.51
N LYS A 86 -6.74 -7.79 -7.32
CA LYS A 86 -7.91 -7.21 -8.01
C LYS A 86 -8.95 -6.68 -7.04
N ASN A 87 -9.33 -7.49 -6.05
CA ASN A 87 -10.29 -7.07 -5.01
C ASN A 87 -9.73 -5.89 -4.20
N THR A 88 -8.44 -5.92 -3.90
CA THR A 88 -7.76 -4.83 -3.17
C THR A 88 -7.82 -3.53 -3.96
N LEU A 89 -7.49 -3.56 -5.26
CA LEU A 89 -7.55 -2.39 -6.14
C LEU A 89 -8.97 -1.84 -6.22
N GLN A 90 -9.96 -2.70 -6.39
CA GLN A 90 -11.36 -2.29 -6.48
C GLN A 90 -11.82 -1.58 -5.20
N ILE A 91 -11.52 -2.17 -4.04
CA ILE A 91 -11.88 -1.58 -2.74
C ILE A 91 -11.16 -0.24 -2.51
N LEU A 92 -9.87 -0.14 -2.84
CA LEU A 92 -9.13 1.12 -2.74
C LEU A 92 -9.74 2.20 -3.62
N LEU A 93 -10.15 1.85 -4.85
CA LEU A 93 -10.81 2.77 -5.76
C LEU A 93 -12.19 3.20 -5.24
N ASP A 94 -12.98 2.27 -4.71
CA ASP A 94 -14.31 2.57 -4.18
C ASP A 94 -14.25 3.45 -2.92
N GLN A 95 -13.23 3.30 -2.11
CA GLN A 95 -13.01 4.10 -0.89
C GLN A 95 -12.34 5.45 -1.15
N SER A 96 -11.74 5.64 -2.32
CA SER A 96 -11.06 6.87 -2.67
C SER A 96 -12.02 8.04 -2.86
N SER A 97 -11.63 9.23 -2.42
CA SER A 97 -12.38 10.47 -2.70
C SER A 97 -12.18 11.03 -4.11
N LYS A 98 -11.03 10.72 -4.75
CA LYS A 98 -10.61 11.32 -6.04
C LYS A 98 -10.09 10.32 -7.07
N GLY A 99 -10.30 9.01 -6.84
CA GLY A 99 -9.69 7.96 -7.65
C GLY A 99 -8.18 7.93 -7.51
N TYR A 100 -7.51 7.08 -8.29
CA TYR A 100 -6.05 6.96 -8.28
C TYR A 100 -5.50 6.86 -9.70
N THR A 101 -4.30 7.37 -9.91
CA THR A 101 -3.47 7.04 -11.08
C THR A 101 -2.75 5.70 -10.86
N ALA A 102 -2.21 5.09 -11.93
CA ALA A 102 -1.39 3.88 -11.79
C ALA A 102 -0.15 4.13 -10.92
N SER A 103 0.48 5.30 -11.05
CA SER A 103 1.65 5.67 -10.23
C SER A 103 1.32 5.76 -8.75
N GLU A 104 0.20 6.40 -8.37
CA GLU A 104 -0.25 6.48 -6.99
C GLU A 104 -0.54 5.09 -6.41
N LEU A 105 -1.18 4.21 -7.19
CA LEU A 105 -1.43 2.83 -6.77
C LEU A 105 -0.15 2.01 -6.63
N ASN A 106 0.80 2.17 -7.55
CA ASN A 106 2.12 1.53 -7.47
C ASN A 106 2.88 1.98 -6.21
N GLU A 107 2.75 3.25 -5.84
CA GLU A 107 3.38 3.80 -4.64
C GLU A 107 2.73 3.27 -3.36
N ILE A 108 1.40 3.19 -3.29
CA ILE A 108 0.67 2.66 -2.13
C ILE A 108 0.95 1.16 -1.94
N LEU A 109 0.91 0.39 -3.04
CA LEU A 109 1.01 -1.06 -3.01
C LEU A 109 2.46 -1.57 -3.05
N LYS A 110 3.42 -0.71 -3.44
CA LYS A 110 4.84 -1.04 -3.66
C LYS A 110 5.06 -2.17 -4.68
N ILE A 111 4.11 -2.34 -5.60
CA ILE A 111 4.16 -3.31 -6.71
C ILE A 111 3.58 -2.69 -7.97
N LYS A 112 3.94 -3.22 -9.14
CA LYS A 112 3.32 -2.83 -10.41
C LYS A 112 1.89 -3.38 -10.50
N VAL A 113 0.95 -2.52 -10.86
CA VAL A 113 -0.49 -2.86 -10.92
C VAL A 113 -1.09 -2.77 -12.32
N ASP A 114 -0.31 -2.39 -13.33
CA ASP A 114 -0.77 -2.08 -14.68
C ASP A 114 -1.59 -3.22 -15.30
N ASP A 115 -1.09 -4.45 -15.25
CA ASP A 115 -1.79 -5.63 -15.78
C ASP A 115 -3.12 -5.89 -15.06
N ALA A 116 -3.12 -5.75 -13.73
CA ALA A 116 -4.33 -5.94 -12.92
C ALA A 116 -5.39 -4.86 -13.22
N LEU A 117 -4.97 -3.61 -13.42
CA LEU A 117 -5.85 -2.50 -13.79
C LEU A 117 -6.45 -2.72 -15.19
N LEU A 118 -5.64 -3.14 -16.16
CA LEU A 118 -6.12 -3.44 -17.52
C LEU A 118 -7.16 -4.56 -17.50
N GLU A 119 -6.94 -5.60 -16.71
CA GLU A 119 -7.88 -6.70 -16.56
C GLU A 119 -9.19 -6.25 -15.89
N LEU A 120 -9.11 -5.40 -14.84
CA LEU A 120 -10.29 -4.85 -14.19
C LEU A 120 -11.11 -3.96 -15.13
N ILE A 121 -10.48 -3.18 -16.00
CA ILE A 121 -11.16 -2.39 -17.04
C ILE A 121 -11.84 -3.31 -18.05
N LYS A 122 -11.13 -4.31 -18.55
CA LYS A 122 -11.67 -5.29 -19.51
C LYS A 122 -12.92 -5.98 -18.96
N ASN A 123 -12.91 -6.29 -17.67
CA ASN A 123 -14.04 -6.89 -16.95
C ASN A 123 -15.11 -5.87 -16.53
N LYS A 124 -14.97 -4.59 -16.90
CA LYS A 124 -15.87 -3.50 -16.50
C LYS A 124 -16.06 -3.38 -14.97
N SER A 125 -15.06 -3.81 -14.19
CA SER A 125 -15.10 -3.74 -12.73
C SER A 125 -14.68 -2.39 -12.17
N ILE A 126 -13.99 -1.56 -12.98
CA ILE A 126 -13.57 -0.20 -12.67
C ILE A 126 -13.71 0.67 -13.92
N ASN A 127 -13.79 1.98 -13.72
CA ASN A 127 -13.77 2.97 -14.78
C ASN A 127 -12.39 3.62 -14.94
N ARG A 128 -12.13 4.19 -16.11
CA ARG A 128 -10.91 4.93 -16.41
C ARG A 128 -11.24 6.19 -17.20
N LYS A 129 -10.67 7.33 -16.80
CA LYS A 129 -10.81 8.60 -17.53
C LYS A 129 -9.43 9.27 -17.68
N LYS A 130 -9.19 9.91 -18.82
CA LYS A 130 -7.97 10.70 -19.03
C LYS A 130 -8.21 12.12 -18.49
N MET A 131 -7.34 12.58 -17.56
CA MET A 131 -7.41 13.90 -16.91
C MET A 131 -6.01 14.51 -16.92
N SER A 132 -5.86 15.72 -17.43
CA SER A 132 -4.57 16.42 -17.57
C SER A 132 -3.44 15.54 -18.12
N GLY A 133 -3.74 14.75 -19.18
CA GLY A 133 -2.78 13.88 -19.84
C GLY A 133 -2.55 12.50 -19.20
N VAL A 134 -3.02 12.27 -17.96
CA VAL A 134 -2.81 11.03 -17.22
C VAL A 134 -4.13 10.26 -17.07
N TYR A 135 -4.05 8.92 -17.06
CA TYR A 135 -5.22 8.10 -16.77
C TYR A 135 -5.48 8.01 -15.27
N VAL A 136 -6.71 8.35 -14.87
CA VAL A 136 -7.23 8.18 -13.50
C VAL A 136 -8.21 7.03 -13.50
N TYR A 137 -8.05 6.12 -12.55
CA TYR A 137 -8.93 4.97 -12.34
C TYR A 137 -9.93 5.32 -11.25
N LEU A 138 -11.18 4.96 -11.50
CA LEU A 138 -12.34 5.38 -10.72
C LEU A 138 -13.18 4.15 -10.36
N SER A 139 -14.02 4.29 -9.34
CA SER A 139 -15.02 3.28 -8.98
C SER A 139 -15.93 2.96 -10.19
N ASN A 140 -16.47 1.75 -10.22
CA ASN A 140 -17.48 1.37 -11.20
C ASN A 140 -18.87 1.98 -10.89
N ALA A 141 -19.14 2.32 -9.64
CA ALA A 141 -20.40 2.95 -9.24
C ALA A 141 -20.47 4.37 -9.78
N HIS A 142 -21.43 4.63 -10.69
CA HIS A 142 -21.57 5.92 -11.42
C HIS A 142 -21.56 7.14 -10.50
N LYS A 143 -22.32 7.09 -9.39
CA LYS A 143 -22.37 8.20 -8.41
C LYS A 143 -21.01 8.45 -7.77
N CYS A 144 -20.30 7.39 -7.40
CA CYS A 144 -18.96 7.46 -6.80
C CYS A 144 -17.94 7.99 -7.83
N ALA A 145 -17.92 7.43 -9.04
CA ALA A 145 -17.03 7.85 -10.12
C ALA A 145 -17.19 9.34 -10.46
N LYS A 146 -18.43 9.84 -10.55
CA LYS A 146 -18.69 11.26 -10.82
C LYS A 146 -18.17 12.17 -9.70
N LYS A 147 -18.37 11.79 -8.43
CA LYS A 147 -17.83 12.53 -7.29
C LYS A 147 -16.28 12.53 -7.29
N GLN A 148 -15.67 11.38 -7.54
CA GLN A 148 -14.22 11.23 -7.64
C GLN A 148 -13.64 12.11 -8.76
N GLU A 149 -14.31 12.15 -9.92
CA GLU A 149 -13.92 12.98 -11.05
C GLU A 149 -13.93 14.48 -10.69
N MET A 150 -15.00 14.96 -10.06
CA MET A 150 -15.11 16.35 -9.62
C MET A 150 -14.00 16.70 -8.64
N THR A 151 -13.83 15.91 -7.59
CA THR A 151 -12.80 16.15 -6.57
C THR A 151 -11.37 16.11 -7.17
N ARG A 152 -11.13 15.24 -8.16
CA ARG A 152 -9.83 15.18 -8.85
C ARG A 152 -9.59 16.44 -9.70
N ASN A 153 -10.59 16.92 -10.44
CA ASN A 153 -10.49 18.15 -11.23
C ASN A 153 -10.20 19.36 -10.33
N ASP A 154 -10.91 19.50 -9.21
CA ASP A 154 -10.68 20.59 -8.24
C ASP A 154 -9.22 20.53 -7.71
N SER A 155 -8.73 19.33 -7.42
CA SER A 155 -7.35 19.14 -6.97
C SER A 155 -6.32 19.54 -8.04
N ILE A 156 -6.57 19.24 -9.31
CA ILE A 156 -5.70 19.60 -10.43
C ILE A 156 -5.69 21.12 -10.62
N GLN A 157 -6.86 21.76 -10.64
CA GLN A 157 -6.99 23.22 -10.79
C GLN A 157 -6.27 23.96 -9.64
N TYR A 158 -6.42 23.48 -8.42
CA TYR A 158 -5.71 24.05 -7.27
C TYR A 158 -4.19 23.94 -7.41
N GLN A 159 -3.68 22.79 -7.84
CA GLN A 159 -2.23 22.61 -8.07
C GLN A 159 -1.71 23.52 -9.19
N ASP A 160 -2.45 23.70 -10.25
CA ASP A 160 -2.07 24.59 -11.36
C ASP A 160 -2.09 26.06 -10.94
N SER A 161 -3.05 26.48 -10.12
CA SER A 161 -3.12 27.81 -9.55
C SER A 161 -1.93 28.13 -8.63
N LEU A 162 -1.43 27.13 -7.89
CA LEU A 162 -0.22 27.26 -7.05
C LEU A 162 1.05 27.43 -7.90
N LYS A 163 1.15 26.74 -9.04
CA LYS A 163 2.28 26.87 -9.97
C LYS A 163 2.34 28.23 -10.65
N MET A 164 1.17 28.84 -10.89
CA MET A 164 1.04 30.15 -11.52
C MET A 164 1.27 31.32 -10.56
N ARG A 165 1.37 31.09 -9.25
CA ARG A 165 1.74 32.16 -8.30
C ARG A 165 3.17 32.61 -8.59
N PRO A 166 3.41 33.91 -8.89
CA PRO A 166 4.76 34.41 -9.07
C PRO A 166 5.55 34.10 -7.79
N LYS A 167 6.74 33.51 -7.94
CA LYS A 167 7.68 33.41 -6.82
C LYS A 167 7.95 34.84 -6.39
N ILE A 168 7.36 35.26 -5.27
CA ILE A 168 7.72 36.53 -4.64
C ILE A 168 9.17 36.35 -4.23
N LEU A 169 10.09 36.86 -5.04
CA LEU A 169 11.46 37.08 -4.65
C LEU A 169 11.39 38.09 -3.51
N ILE A 170 11.40 37.62 -2.28
CA ILE A 170 11.66 38.45 -1.12
C ILE A 170 13.08 38.95 -1.33
N PRO A 171 13.29 40.25 -1.67
CA PRO A 171 14.62 40.77 -1.77
C PRO A 171 15.27 40.53 -0.43
N ARG A 172 16.43 39.91 -0.38
CA ARG A 172 17.28 39.86 0.80
C ARG A 172 17.57 41.31 1.17
N ARG A 173 16.68 41.96 1.89
CA ARG A 173 17.00 43.14 2.65
C ARG A 173 18.02 42.66 3.67
N GLN A 174 19.25 43.09 3.45
CA GLN A 174 20.28 43.10 4.45
C GLN A 174 19.66 43.69 5.76
N LEU A 175 19.39 42.88 6.72
CA LEU A 175 19.17 43.28 8.09
C LEU A 175 20.53 43.73 8.62
N TYR A 176 21.01 44.86 8.15
CA TYR A 176 21.97 45.65 8.92
C TYR A 176 21.14 46.35 10.01
N LEU A 177 21.08 45.74 11.16
CA LEU A 177 20.79 46.47 12.38
C LEU A 177 22.03 47.31 12.66
N PRO A 178 21.93 48.65 12.73
CA PRO A 178 23.04 49.44 13.23
C PRO A 178 23.33 48.97 14.65
N ILE A 179 24.56 48.56 14.91
CA ILE A 179 25.09 48.36 16.25
C ILE A 179 25.23 49.73 16.81
N ASP A 180 24.37 50.14 17.75
CA ASP A 180 24.55 51.34 18.55
C ASP A 180 25.75 51.13 19.47
N ASP A 181 26.87 51.76 19.15
CA ASP A 181 28.15 51.73 19.86
C ASP A 181 28.09 52.54 21.20
N ASN A 182 26.90 52.81 21.77
CA ASN A 182 26.76 53.60 22.99
C ASN A 182 26.15 52.80 24.15
N TYR A 183 26.60 51.58 24.37
CA TYR A 183 26.28 50.90 25.64
C TYR A 183 27.47 51.01 26.60
N THR A 184 27.57 52.14 27.27
CA THR A 184 28.43 52.31 28.45
C THR A 184 27.78 51.56 29.62
N SER A 185 28.44 50.54 30.08
CA SER A 185 28.06 49.74 31.26
C SER A 185 28.15 50.56 32.55
N PRO A 186 27.09 50.62 33.37
CA PRO A 186 27.16 51.23 34.71
C PRO A 186 27.30 50.14 35.77
N PHE A 187 28.48 49.58 35.95
CA PHE A 187 28.83 48.92 37.22
C PHE A 187 30.31 49.18 37.54
N ARG A 188 30.44 50.00 38.56
CA ARG A 188 31.53 49.99 39.55
C ARG A 188 31.11 49.10 40.70
#